data_d7fa27cbabc3af0c7613f0ed03a953ec
#
_entry.id   d7fa27cbabc3af0c7613f0ed03a953ec
#
_cell.length_a   1.000
_cell.length_b   1.000
_cell.length_c   1.000
_cell.angle_alpha   90.00
_cell.angle_beta   90.00
_cell.angle_gamma   90.00
#
_symmetry.space_group_name_H-M   'P 1'
#
loop_
_entity.id
_entity.type
_entity.pdbx_description
1 polymer ?
#
loop_
_entity_poly.entity_id
_entity_poly.type
_entity_poly.pdbx_seq_one_letter_code
_entity_poly.pdbx_strand_id
1 'polypeptide(L)'
;FSINCMTVESYLNDFINESIDYKKYYNDTCKVRGTYFNSEGPMIVEDRKSAHKEMWKKYDFSFSDSIVFLPGVNVETKEIDGSVRFYCNFSVKNTENEKTVTLPIYQSYDFDNDGKFIYLQYFGDLTAAISSID
;
A
#
# COMPACT_ATOMS: atom_id res chain seq x y z
N PHE A 1 -5.95 2.38 16.93
CA PHE A 1 -4.67 2.05 16.25
C PHE A 1 -4.46 0.55 16.07
N SER A 2 -4.51 -0.23 17.15
CA SER A 2 -4.22 -1.67 17.07
C SER A 2 -5.15 -2.44 16.13
N ILE A 3 -6.45 -2.15 16.16
CA ILE A 3 -7.43 -2.78 15.26
C ILE A 3 -7.13 -2.39 13.81
N ASN A 4 -6.79 -1.13 13.57
CA ASN A 4 -6.47 -0.65 12.24
C ASN A 4 -5.15 -1.24 11.70
N CYS A 5 -4.17 -1.52 12.57
CA CYS A 5 -2.98 -2.28 12.19
C CYS A 5 -3.34 -3.68 11.70
N MET A 6 -4.23 -4.37 12.38
CA MET A 6 -4.70 -5.70 11.96
C MET A 6 -5.40 -5.64 10.61
N THR A 7 -6.17 -4.59 10.36
CA THR A 7 -6.80 -4.37 9.05
C THR A 7 -5.77 -4.20 7.95
N VAL A 8 -4.72 -3.40 8.19
CA VAL A 8 -3.63 -3.22 7.23
C VAL A 8 -2.89 -4.53 6.97
N GLU A 9 -2.55 -5.29 8.02
CA GLU A 9 -1.89 -6.59 7.86
C GLU A 9 -2.73 -7.56 7.02
N SER A 10 -4.03 -7.63 7.27
CA SER A 10 -4.96 -8.46 6.48
C SER A 10 -4.98 -8.02 5.02
N TYR A 11 -5.03 -6.72 4.78
CA TYR A 11 -5.00 -6.15 3.43
C TYR A 11 -3.69 -6.48 2.70
N LEU A 12 -2.55 -6.34 3.35
CA LEU A 12 -1.25 -6.66 2.75
C LEU A 12 -1.16 -8.15 2.38
N ASN A 13 -1.70 -9.01 3.23
CA ASN A 13 -1.78 -10.45 2.95
C ASN A 13 -2.64 -10.74 1.72
N ASP A 14 -3.81 -10.11 1.64
CA ASP A 14 -4.69 -10.28 0.48
C ASP A 14 -4.07 -9.71 -0.80
N PHE A 15 -3.30 -8.64 -0.70
CA PHE A 15 -2.53 -8.10 -1.82
C PHE A 15 -1.50 -9.10 -2.34
N ILE A 16 -0.72 -9.73 -1.45
CA ILE A 16 0.26 -10.76 -1.84
C ILE A 16 -0.43 -11.94 -2.51
N ASN A 17 -1.60 -12.34 -2.00
CA ASN A 17 -2.38 -13.47 -2.51
C ASN A 17 -3.26 -13.12 -3.72
N GLU A 18 -3.19 -11.88 -4.19
CA GLU A 18 -3.96 -11.40 -5.35
C GLU A 18 -5.47 -11.55 -5.19
N SER A 19 -5.96 -11.41 -3.96
CA SER A 19 -7.34 -11.70 -3.56
C SER A 19 -8.00 -10.59 -2.72
N ILE A 20 -7.80 -9.33 -3.12
CA ILE A 20 -8.36 -8.20 -2.38
C ILE A 20 -9.88 -8.06 -2.61
N ASP A 21 -10.64 -8.05 -1.50
CA ASP A 21 -12.01 -7.55 -1.50
C ASP A 21 -11.98 -6.04 -1.26
N TYR A 22 -12.05 -5.26 -2.34
CA TYR A 22 -11.89 -3.81 -2.28
C TYR A 22 -12.99 -3.13 -1.46
N LYS A 23 -14.22 -3.66 -1.51
CA LYS A 23 -15.36 -3.11 -0.74
C LYS A 23 -15.20 -3.31 0.76
N LYS A 24 -14.49 -4.37 1.16
CA LYS A 24 -14.19 -4.64 2.57
C LYS A 24 -13.23 -3.61 3.15
N TYR A 25 -12.21 -3.22 2.38
CA TYR A 25 -11.10 -2.40 2.87
C TYR A 25 -11.24 -0.92 2.55
N TYR A 26 -11.78 -0.56 1.38
CA TYR A 26 -11.81 0.81 0.90
C TYR A 26 -13.18 1.44 1.07
N ASN A 27 -13.21 2.67 1.59
CA ASN A 27 -14.38 3.53 1.46
C ASN A 27 -14.57 3.88 -0.02
N ASP A 28 -15.82 4.04 -0.49
CA ASP A 28 -16.14 4.33 -1.89
C ASP A 28 -15.47 5.60 -2.42
N THR A 29 -15.18 6.55 -1.52
CA THR A 29 -14.53 7.83 -1.88
C THR A 29 -13.03 7.84 -1.61
N CYS A 30 -12.44 6.69 -1.25
CA CYS A 30 -11.03 6.60 -0.93
C CYS A 30 -10.16 7.08 -2.11
N LYS A 31 -9.09 7.80 -1.78
CA LYS A 31 -8.07 8.22 -2.72
C LYS A 31 -6.75 7.54 -2.39
N VAL A 32 -6.03 7.12 -3.43
CA VAL A 32 -4.71 6.49 -3.30
C VAL A 32 -3.70 7.35 -4.03
N ARG A 33 -2.70 7.83 -3.32
CA ARG A 33 -1.63 8.66 -3.89
C ARG A 33 -0.32 7.90 -3.93
N GLY A 34 0.23 7.77 -5.14
CA GLY A 34 1.62 7.37 -5.33
C GLY A 34 2.54 8.58 -5.29
N THR A 35 3.84 8.31 -5.24
CA THR A 35 4.87 9.35 -5.15
C THR A 35 5.74 9.44 -6.39
N TYR A 36 5.21 9.02 -7.53
CA TYR A 36 5.89 9.21 -8.82
C TYR A 36 6.05 10.69 -9.14
N PHE A 37 7.20 11.06 -9.67
CA PHE A 37 7.50 12.44 -10.02
C PHE A 37 6.45 13.09 -10.92
N ASN A 38 5.95 12.35 -11.93
CA ASN A 38 4.96 12.82 -12.88
C ASN A 38 3.53 12.37 -12.56
N SER A 39 3.22 12.09 -11.30
CA SER A 39 1.86 11.71 -10.91
C SER A 39 0.90 12.86 -11.12
N GLU A 40 -0.23 12.58 -11.78
CA GLU A 40 -1.31 13.55 -12.02
C GLU A 40 -2.23 13.74 -10.81
N GLY A 41 -1.89 13.17 -9.68
CA GLY A 41 -2.67 13.24 -8.46
C GLY A 41 -3.17 11.89 -7.97
N PRO A 42 -3.99 11.86 -6.92
CA PRO A 42 -4.47 10.60 -6.35
C PRO A 42 -5.45 9.89 -7.29
N MET A 43 -5.37 8.56 -7.31
CA MET A 43 -6.29 7.72 -8.06
C MET A 43 -7.49 7.30 -7.21
N ILE A 44 -8.60 6.99 -7.86
CA ILE A 44 -9.78 6.38 -7.23
C ILE A 44 -9.59 4.88 -7.07
N VAL A 45 -10.47 4.23 -6.30
CA VAL A 45 -10.38 2.79 -6.00
C VAL A 45 -10.42 1.93 -7.27
N GLU A 46 -11.26 2.27 -8.25
CA GLU A 46 -11.35 1.50 -9.50
C GLU A 46 -10.04 1.55 -10.29
N ASP A 47 -9.36 2.70 -10.33
CA ASP A 47 -8.06 2.82 -10.96
C ASP A 47 -7.00 1.99 -10.22
N ARG A 48 -7.07 1.98 -8.90
CA ARG A 48 -6.18 1.17 -8.05
C ARG A 48 -6.36 -0.32 -8.31
N LYS A 49 -7.60 -0.76 -8.41
CA LYS A 49 -7.94 -2.14 -8.74
C LYS A 49 -7.40 -2.55 -10.11
N SER A 50 -7.55 -1.71 -11.10
CA SER A 50 -7.02 -1.95 -12.45
C SER A 50 -5.50 -2.02 -12.45
N ALA A 51 -4.84 -1.12 -11.72
CA ALA A 51 -3.38 -1.11 -11.57
C ALA A 51 -2.87 -2.40 -10.92
N HIS A 52 -3.53 -2.87 -9.86
CA HIS A 52 -3.19 -4.14 -9.21
C HIS A 52 -3.29 -5.31 -10.18
N LYS A 53 -4.37 -5.40 -10.96
CA LYS A 53 -4.54 -6.47 -11.95
C LYS A 53 -3.41 -6.51 -12.96
N GLU A 54 -2.99 -5.37 -13.47
CA GLU A 54 -1.88 -5.29 -14.42
C GLU A 54 -0.55 -5.70 -13.79
N MET A 55 -0.28 -5.24 -12.56
CA MET A 55 0.94 -5.60 -11.84
C MET A 55 1.02 -7.11 -11.54
N TRP A 56 -0.08 -7.72 -11.12
CA TRP A 56 -0.12 -9.14 -10.79
C TRP A 56 0.07 -10.07 -11.99
N LYS A 57 -0.15 -9.58 -13.20
CA LYS A 57 0.13 -10.38 -14.42
C LYS A 57 1.62 -10.64 -14.62
N LYS A 58 2.47 -9.76 -14.11
CA LYS A 58 3.90 -9.76 -14.39
C LYS A 58 4.77 -9.95 -13.15
N TYR A 59 4.29 -9.53 -11.98
CA TYR A 59 5.08 -9.49 -10.76
C TYR A 59 4.43 -10.26 -9.61
N ASP A 60 5.28 -10.89 -8.79
CA ASP A 60 4.93 -11.36 -7.46
C ASP A 60 5.53 -10.42 -6.42
N PHE A 61 4.75 -10.13 -5.38
CA PHE A 61 5.14 -9.20 -4.32
C PHE A 61 5.23 -9.90 -2.98
N SER A 62 6.13 -9.40 -2.14
CA SER A 62 6.21 -9.82 -0.74
C SER A 62 6.67 -8.67 0.15
N PHE A 63 6.27 -8.73 1.42
CA PHE A 63 6.71 -7.80 2.45
C PHE A 63 7.63 -8.54 3.42
N SER A 64 8.59 -7.83 4.01
CA SER A 64 9.45 -8.43 5.04
C SER A 64 8.63 -8.86 6.27
N ASP A 65 9.12 -9.85 7.01
CA ASP A 65 8.47 -10.32 8.24
C ASP A 65 8.45 -9.26 9.35
N SER A 66 9.30 -8.25 9.24
CA SER A 66 9.46 -7.19 10.24
C SER A 66 8.84 -5.89 9.75
N ILE A 67 7.51 -5.82 9.72
CA ILE A 67 6.80 -4.58 9.44
C ILE A 67 6.74 -3.75 10.73
N VAL A 68 7.23 -2.52 10.66
CA VAL A 68 7.17 -1.59 11.81
C VAL A 68 5.97 -0.68 11.64
N PHE A 69 4.96 -0.86 12.49
CA PHE A 69 3.77 -0.02 12.52
C PHE A 69 3.95 1.15 13.48
N LEU A 70 3.54 2.32 13.03
CA LEU A 70 3.56 3.56 13.80
C LEU A 70 2.18 4.21 13.78
N PRO A 71 1.74 4.81 14.90
CA PRO A 71 0.50 5.56 14.89
C PRO A 71 0.67 6.88 14.14
N GLY A 72 -0.36 7.26 13.35
CA GLY A 72 -0.47 8.60 12.85
C GLY A 72 -1.11 9.51 13.91
N VAL A 73 -1.01 10.81 13.69
CA VAL A 73 -1.55 11.79 14.60
C VAL A 73 -2.35 12.85 13.83
N ASN A 74 -3.30 13.43 14.50
CA ASN A 74 -4.00 14.61 14.00
C ASN A 74 -3.01 15.78 13.89
N VAL A 75 -2.97 16.43 12.74
CA VAL A 75 -1.98 17.47 12.45
C VAL A 75 -2.11 18.71 13.34
N GLU A 76 -3.30 18.97 13.85
CA GLU A 76 -3.57 20.13 14.72
C GLU A 76 -3.32 19.80 16.18
N THR A 77 -3.90 18.72 16.69
CA THR A 77 -3.81 18.33 18.10
C THR A 77 -2.57 17.55 18.47
N LYS A 78 -1.94 16.91 17.48
CA LYS A 78 -0.79 16.00 17.66
C LYS A 78 -1.14 14.71 18.43
N GLU A 79 -2.42 14.44 18.63
CA GLU A 79 -2.91 13.24 19.28
C GLU A 79 -3.08 12.10 18.28
N ILE A 80 -2.92 10.85 18.75
CA ILE A 80 -3.15 9.65 17.95
C ILE A 80 -4.57 9.65 17.43
N ASP A 81 -4.74 9.44 16.11
CA ASP A 81 -6.03 9.58 15.42
C ASP A 81 -6.55 8.29 14.79
N GLY A 82 -5.92 7.15 15.06
CA GLY A 82 -6.28 5.86 14.48
C GLY A 82 -5.63 5.57 13.13
N SER A 83 -5.04 6.54 12.47
CA SER A 83 -4.30 6.30 11.23
C SER A 83 -3.09 5.41 11.49
N VAL A 84 -2.70 4.66 10.44
CA VAL A 84 -1.62 3.68 10.52
C VAL A 84 -0.54 4.07 9.52
N ARG A 85 0.69 4.03 9.97
CA ARG A 85 1.88 4.21 9.15
C ARG A 85 2.76 2.99 9.32
N PHE A 86 3.45 2.58 8.27
CA PHE A 86 4.43 1.51 8.42
C PHE A 86 5.60 1.69 7.47
N TYR A 87 6.70 1.06 7.83
CA TYR A 87 7.83 0.87 6.92
C TYR A 87 8.34 -0.56 7.01
N CYS A 88 8.82 -1.05 5.89
CA CYS A 88 9.40 -2.39 5.79
C CYS A 88 10.20 -2.48 4.48
N ASN A 89 10.81 -3.64 4.27
CA ASN A 89 11.35 -3.99 2.96
C ASN A 89 10.28 -4.67 2.12
N PHE A 90 10.19 -4.27 0.87
CA PHE A 90 9.24 -4.76 -0.11
C PHE A 90 10.00 -5.42 -1.25
N SER A 91 9.60 -6.64 -1.63
CA SER A 91 10.24 -7.38 -2.71
C SER A 91 9.31 -7.53 -3.89
N VAL A 92 9.88 -7.35 -5.08
CA VAL A 92 9.18 -7.50 -6.35
C VAL A 92 9.94 -8.53 -7.18
N LYS A 93 9.25 -9.56 -7.66
CA LYS A 93 9.80 -10.59 -8.54
C LYS A 93 9.12 -10.51 -9.90
N ASN A 94 9.90 -10.37 -10.95
CA ASN A 94 9.41 -10.50 -12.31
C ASN A 94 9.23 -11.99 -12.62
N THR A 95 8.00 -12.42 -12.89
CA THR A 95 7.66 -13.83 -13.08
C THR A 95 8.18 -14.43 -14.40
N GLU A 96 8.51 -13.60 -15.39
CA GLU A 96 9.01 -14.06 -16.68
C GLU A 96 10.50 -14.40 -16.62
N ASN A 97 11.31 -13.54 -15.99
CA ASN A 97 12.78 -13.69 -15.93
C ASN A 97 13.31 -14.08 -14.55
N GLU A 98 12.44 -14.19 -13.55
CA GLU A 98 12.74 -14.53 -12.16
C GLU A 98 13.67 -13.57 -11.43
N LYS A 99 13.95 -12.39 -11.98
CA LYS A 99 14.72 -11.36 -11.30
C LYS A 99 13.91 -10.76 -10.15
N THR A 100 14.57 -10.53 -9.03
CA THR A 100 13.96 -9.97 -7.82
C THR A 100 14.71 -8.73 -7.37
N VAL A 101 13.98 -7.74 -6.88
CA VAL A 101 14.52 -6.54 -6.25
C VAL A 101 13.84 -6.33 -4.92
N THR A 102 14.59 -5.84 -3.94
CA THR A 102 14.08 -5.49 -2.61
C THR A 102 14.43 -4.05 -2.32
N LEU A 103 13.45 -3.29 -1.83
CA LEU A 103 13.64 -1.87 -1.51
C LEU A 103 12.86 -1.50 -0.25
N PRO A 104 13.30 -0.48 0.50
CA PRO A 104 12.53 0.03 1.62
C PRO A 104 11.33 0.82 1.10
N ILE A 105 10.18 0.64 1.76
CA ILE A 105 8.97 1.41 1.48
C ILE A 105 8.38 1.96 2.77
N TYR A 106 7.58 3.00 2.61
CA TYR A 106 6.76 3.59 3.66
C TYR A 106 5.35 3.79 3.14
N GLN A 107 4.35 3.47 3.96
CA GLN A 107 2.95 3.67 3.60
C GLN A 107 2.18 4.32 4.76
N SER A 108 1.14 5.07 4.43
CA SER A 108 0.22 5.65 5.39
C SER A 108 -1.22 5.36 4.99
N TYR A 109 -2.06 5.08 6.00
CA TYR A 109 -3.46 4.72 5.84
C TYR A 109 -4.29 5.55 6.80
N ASP A 110 -5.21 6.34 6.26
CA ASP A 110 -6.23 7.03 7.04
C ASP A 110 -7.54 6.24 6.96
N PHE A 111 -8.27 6.21 8.06
CA PHE A 111 -9.47 5.37 8.22
C PHE A 111 -10.71 6.23 8.47
N ASP A 112 -11.85 5.75 7.99
CA ASP A 112 -13.16 6.28 8.39
C ASP A 112 -13.63 5.65 9.72
N ASN A 113 -14.83 6.05 10.18
CA ASN A 113 -15.41 5.55 11.42
C ASN A 113 -15.82 4.06 11.33
N ASP A 114 -15.94 3.51 10.13
CA ASP A 114 -16.28 2.12 9.89
C ASP A 114 -15.04 1.22 9.74
N GLY A 115 -13.84 1.80 9.91
CA GLY A 115 -12.59 1.06 9.80
C GLY A 115 -12.15 0.80 8.37
N LYS A 116 -12.65 1.56 7.40
CA LYS A 116 -12.24 1.48 5.99
C LYS A 116 -11.27 2.59 5.64
N PHE A 117 -10.42 2.32 4.65
CA PHE A 117 -9.46 3.31 4.15
C PHE A 117 -10.17 4.47 3.45
N ILE A 118 -9.85 5.71 3.85
CA ILE A 118 -10.33 6.93 3.17
C ILE A 118 -9.22 7.65 2.41
N TYR A 119 -7.97 7.44 2.81
CA TYR A 119 -6.81 7.95 2.09
C TYR A 119 -5.63 7.02 2.32
N LEU A 120 -4.94 6.69 1.26
CA LEU A 120 -3.78 5.83 1.29
C LEU A 120 -2.67 6.48 0.49
N GLN A 121 -1.46 6.48 1.04
CA GLN A 121 -0.29 7.01 0.36
C GLN A 121 0.88 6.07 0.54
N TYR A 122 1.67 5.89 -0.53
CA TYR A 122 2.86 5.04 -0.49
C TYR A 122 4.07 5.78 -1.03
N PHE A 123 5.22 5.47 -0.44
CA PHE A 123 6.52 6.05 -0.77
C PHE A 123 7.53 4.93 -1.01
N GLY A 124 8.27 5.04 -2.09
CA GLY A 124 9.31 4.10 -2.44
C GLY A 124 9.80 4.37 -3.86
N ASP A 125 11.04 4.01 -4.14
CA ASP A 125 11.61 4.17 -5.47
C ASP A 125 11.25 3.00 -6.39
N LEU A 126 9.93 2.79 -6.56
CA LEU A 126 9.40 1.66 -7.33
C LEU A 126 9.73 1.73 -8.80
N THR A 127 9.80 2.92 -9.39
CA THR A 127 10.11 3.09 -10.80
C THR A 127 11.49 2.54 -11.12
N ALA A 128 12.51 2.95 -10.37
CA ALA A 128 13.88 2.45 -10.56
C ALA A 128 13.99 0.97 -10.23
N ALA A 129 13.34 0.53 -9.14
CA ALA A 129 13.36 -0.87 -8.73
C ALA A 129 12.78 -1.79 -9.81
N ILE A 130 11.61 -1.48 -10.34
CA ILE A 130 10.96 -2.28 -11.38
C ILE A 130 11.77 -2.22 -12.68
N SER A 131 12.31 -1.07 -13.05
CA SER A 131 13.18 -0.97 -14.23
C SER A 131 14.41 -1.87 -14.13
N SER A 132 14.92 -2.12 -12.94
CA SER A 132 16.10 -2.98 -12.71
C SER A 132 15.86 -4.46 -12.99
N ILE A 133 14.61 -4.90 -12.98
CA ILE A 133 14.21 -6.31 -13.16
C ILE A 133 13.41 -6.57 -14.46
N ASP A 134 13.15 -5.55 -15.23
CA ASP A 134 12.43 -5.68 -16.52
C ASP A 134 13.33 -6.02 -17.71
#